data_7403f3067477131bccc94401452ba0d1
#
_entry.id   7403f3067477131bccc94401452ba0d1
#
_cell.length_a   1.000
_cell.length_b   1.000
_cell.length_c   1.000
_cell.angle_alpha   90.00
_cell.angle_beta   90.00
_cell.angle_gamma   90.00
#
_symmetry.space_group_name_H-M   'P 1'
#
loop_
_entity.id
_entity.type
_entity.pdbx_description
1 polymer ?
#
loop_
_entity_poly.entity_id
_entity_poly.type
_entity_poly.pdbx_seq_one_letter_code
_entity_poly.pdbx_strand_id
1 'polypeptide(L)'
;MKKYPFKRKNGDSLITIPCRIGIDTIALALDTGASHTTFDLTQILMLGYSIKEAVRMEQVETGGGIVETYVFILPSITCLGITRQNIEVSAYDFFAFNIVADFDGVLGLDFLEDIKFCVDLKQKEITIQ
;
A
#
# COMPACT_ATOMS: atom_id res chain seq x y z
N MET A 1 8.48 -19.92 10.66
CA MET A 1 7.96 -19.26 9.43
C MET A 1 6.46 -19.14 9.51
N LYS A 2 5.95 -17.99 9.16
CA LYS A 2 4.50 -17.75 9.08
C LYS A 2 4.09 -17.55 7.64
N LYS A 3 2.94 -18.10 7.29
CA LYS A 3 2.35 -18.01 5.95
C LYS A 3 1.11 -17.15 5.98
N TYR A 4 0.98 -16.30 4.98
CA TYR A 4 -0.16 -15.38 4.85
C TYR A 4 -0.75 -15.54 3.45
N PRO A 5 -2.06 -15.73 3.33
CA PRO A 5 -2.68 -15.84 2.02
C PRO A 5 -2.70 -14.48 1.33
N PHE A 6 -2.63 -14.50 0.02
CA PHE A 6 -2.88 -13.30 -0.77
C PHE A 6 -3.99 -13.58 -1.79
N LYS A 7 -4.50 -12.52 -2.38
CA LYS A 7 -5.49 -12.61 -3.44
C LYS A 7 -4.90 -12.14 -4.75
N ARG A 8 -5.28 -12.83 -5.80
CA ARG A 8 -4.93 -12.46 -7.16
C ARG A 8 -6.06 -12.91 -8.06
N LYS A 9 -6.71 -11.95 -8.70
CA LYS A 9 -7.94 -12.17 -9.45
C LYS A 9 -7.72 -13.05 -10.68
N ASN A 10 -6.66 -12.76 -11.44
CA ASN A 10 -6.28 -13.48 -12.65
C ASN A 10 -4.82 -13.17 -13.00
N GLY A 11 -4.36 -13.67 -14.16
CA GLY A 11 -2.96 -13.49 -14.61
C GLY A 11 -2.54 -12.05 -14.86
N ASP A 12 -3.50 -11.14 -15.06
CA ASP A 12 -3.22 -9.72 -15.30
C ASP A 12 -3.31 -8.88 -14.02
N SER A 13 -3.68 -9.50 -12.89
CA SER A 13 -3.86 -8.79 -11.63
C SER A 13 -2.59 -8.81 -10.79
N LEU A 14 -2.40 -7.75 -10.00
CA LEU A 14 -1.36 -7.70 -8.99
C LEU A 14 -1.74 -8.57 -7.79
N ILE A 15 -0.75 -8.93 -7.02
CA ILE A 15 -0.95 -9.60 -5.73
C ILE A 15 -1.47 -8.58 -4.75
N THR A 16 -2.62 -8.83 -4.12
CA THR A 16 -3.15 -7.96 -3.08
C THR A 16 -3.19 -8.68 -1.74
N ILE A 17 -2.88 -7.94 -0.70
CA ILE A 17 -2.87 -8.43 0.67
C ILE A 17 -3.75 -7.56 1.55
N PRO A 18 -4.45 -8.14 2.53
CA PRO A 18 -5.21 -7.36 3.48
C PRO A 18 -4.25 -6.67 4.45
N CYS A 19 -4.50 -5.39 4.69
CA CYS A 19 -3.73 -4.58 5.62
C CYS A 19 -4.70 -3.90 6.57
N ARG A 20 -4.34 -3.86 7.84
CA ARG A 20 -5.18 -3.26 8.87
C ARG A 20 -4.65 -1.91 9.29
N ILE A 21 -5.53 -0.93 9.31
CA ILE A 21 -5.27 0.42 9.81
C ILE A 21 -6.35 0.73 10.84
N GLY A 22 -5.99 0.69 12.13
CA GLY A 22 -6.96 0.79 13.20
C GLY A 22 -7.97 -0.36 13.14
N ILE A 23 -9.24 -0.04 12.99
CA ILE A 23 -10.34 -1.02 12.86
C ILE A 23 -10.65 -1.37 11.39
N ASP A 24 -10.06 -0.67 10.45
CA ASP A 24 -10.35 -0.83 9.03
C ASP A 24 -9.36 -1.79 8.39
N THR A 25 -9.86 -2.57 7.44
CA THR A 25 -9.04 -3.45 6.59
C THR A 25 -9.14 -2.96 5.15
N ILE A 26 -7.98 -2.77 4.54
CA ILE A 26 -7.88 -2.35 3.14
C ILE A 26 -7.03 -3.35 2.37
N ALA A 27 -7.12 -3.30 1.05
CA ALA A 27 -6.34 -4.15 0.17
C ALA A 27 -5.20 -3.35 -0.46
N LEU A 28 -3.97 -3.75 -0.19
CA LEU A 28 -2.79 -3.14 -0.81
C LEU A 28 -2.13 -4.13 -1.77
N ALA A 29 -1.73 -3.63 -2.92
CA ALA A 29 -0.95 -4.43 -3.87
C ALA A 29 0.50 -4.51 -3.40
N LEU A 30 1.07 -5.71 -3.40
CA LEU A 30 2.49 -5.90 -3.11
C LEU A 30 3.30 -5.39 -4.30
N ASP A 31 4.12 -4.37 -4.07
CA ASP A 31 4.86 -3.71 -5.15
C ASP A 31 6.30 -3.42 -4.75
N THR A 32 7.19 -4.35 -5.08
CA THR A 32 8.62 -4.17 -4.84
C THR A 32 9.26 -3.12 -5.77
N GLY A 33 8.52 -2.65 -6.76
CA GLY A 33 8.95 -1.54 -7.62
C GLY A 33 8.63 -0.15 -7.06
N ALA A 34 7.85 -0.08 -5.97
CA ALA A 34 7.52 1.17 -5.30
C ALA A 34 8.43 1.38 -4.10
N SER A 35 9.14 2.49 -4.04
CA SER A 35 9.99 2.81 -2.90
C SER A 35 9.18 3.21 -1.67
N HIS A 36 8.00 3.76 -1.86
CA HIS A 36 7.13 4.23 -0.80
C HIS A 36 5.75 3.62 -0.88
N THR A 37 5.21 3.25 0.28
CA THR A 37 3.81 2.84 0.40
C THR A 37 2.93 4.02 0.01
N THR A 38 2.00 3.78 -0.91
CA THR A 38 1.19 4.84 -1.52
C THR A 38 -0.27 4.40 -1.56
N PHE A 39 -1.15 5.29 -1.12
CA PHE A 39 -2.59 5.05 -1.07
C PHE A 39 -3.29 5.84 -2.15
N ASP A 40 -4.42 5.31 -2.61
CA ASP A 40 -5.39 6.16 -3.28
C ASP A 40 -5.91 7.19 -2.27
N LEU A 41 -5.88 8.46 -2.63
CA LEU A 41 -6.31 9.55 -1.75
C LEU A 41 -7.76 9.34 -1.28
N THR A 42 -8.63 8.83 -2.13
CA THR A 42 -10.01 8.51 -1.76
C THR A 42 -10.04 7.57 -0.56
N GLN A 43 -9.15 6.59 -0.52
CA GLN A 43 -9.08 5.65 0.59
C GLN A 43 -8.64 6.31 1.89
N ILE A 44 -7.66 7.21 1.82
CA ILE A 44 -7.21 7.96 3.00
C ILE A 44 -8.38 8.80 3.56
N LEU A 45 -9.16 9.44 2.71
CA LEU A 45 -10.32 10.22 3.14
C LEU A 45 -11.40 9.32 3.76
N MET A 46 -11.61 8.13 3.20
CA MET A 46 -12.55 7.16 3.75
C MET A 46 -12.13 6.62 5.12
N LEU A 47 -10.83 6.59 5.39
CA LEU A 47 -10.30 6.20 6.71
C LEU A 47 -10.50 7.29 7.76
N GLY A 48 -11.01 8.46 7.38
CA GLY A 48 -11.32 9.55 8.29
C GLY A 48 -10.29 10.68 8.33
N TYR A 49 -9.27 10.62 7.50
CA TYR A 49 -8.29 11.70 7.41
C TYR A 49 -8.80 12.81 6.50
N SER A 50 -8.36 14.04 6.75
CA SER A 50 -8.60 15.17 5.85
C SER A 50 -7.28 15.62 5.23
N ILE A 51 -7.36 16.30 4.08
CA ILE A 51 -6.18 16.85 3.40
C ILE A 51 -5.37 17.77 4.31
N LYS A 52 -6.05 18.47 5.23
CA LYS A 52 -5.40 19.37 6.19
C LYS A 52 -4.45 18.63 7.14
N GLU A 53 -4.62 17.32 7.31
CA GLU A 53 -3.77 16.50 8.18
C GLU A 53 -2.50 16.03 7.47
N ALA A 54 -2.37 16.26 6.18
CA ALA A 54 -1.14 15.95 5.47
C ALA A 54 0.02 16.77 6.06
N VAL A 55 1.13 16.10 6.32
CA VAL A 55 2.32 16.75 6.92
C VAL A 55 3.12 17.52 5.89
N ARG A 56 2.97 17.17 4.62
CA ARG A 56 3.59 17.90 3.49
C ARG A 56 3.02 17.42 2.16
N MET A 57 3.36 18.14 1.11
CA MET A 57 3.12 17.74 -0.27
C MET A 57 4.47 17.49 -0.94
N GLU A 58 4.54 16.48 -1.79
CA GLU A 58 5.74 16.12 -2.53
C GLU A 58 5.41 15.87 -3.98
N GLN A 59 6.41 16.05 -4.86
CA GLN A 59 6.33 15.64 -6.24
C GLN A 59 6.96 14.25 -6.38
N VAL A 60 6.23 13.34 -7.04
CA VAL A 60 6.66 11.97 -7.25
C VAL A 60 6.60 11.65 -8.74
N GLU A 61 7.66 11.03 -9.26
CA GLU A 61 7.67 10.49 -10.61
C GLU A 61 6.88 9.19 -10.65
N THR A 62 5.98 9.10 -11.61
CA THR A 62 5.22 7.89 -11.92
C THR A 62 5.36 7.58 -13.39
N GLY A 63 4.88 6.42 -13.82
CA GLY A 63 4.82 6.06 -15.24
C GLY A 63 3.99 7.04 -16.07
N GLY A 64 3.08 7.79 -15.46
CA GLY A 64 2.25 8.80 -16.11
C GLY A 64 2.80 10.22 -16.01
N GLY A 65 4.01 10.43 -15.47
CA GLY A 65 4.62 11.73 -15.28
C GLY A 65 4.77 12.13 -13.82
N ILE A 66 4.98 13.43 -13.58
CA ILE A 66 5.16 13.96 -12.22
C ILE A 66 3.79 14.20 -11.60
N VAL A 67 3.59 13.70 -10.38
CA VAL A 67 2.33 13.81 -9.62
C VAL A 67 2.61 14.50 -8.30
N GLU A 68 1.74 15.42 -7.92
CA GLU A 68 1.74 15.96 -6.55
C GLU A 68 1.05 14.98 -5.62
N THR A 69 1.74 14.61 -4.54
CA THR A 69 1.21 13.70 -3.53
C THR A 69 1.12 14.38 -2.19
N TYR A 70 0.17 13.94 -1.39
CA TYR A 70 0.04 14.33 0.00
C TYR A 70 0.70 13.25 0.85
N VAL A 71 1.46 13.66 1.85
CA VAL A 71 2.10 12.71 2.76
C VAL A 71 1.41 12.77 4.11
N PHE A 72 1.00 11.61 4.58
CA PHE A 72 0.35 11.44 5.88
C PHE A 72 1.23 10.56 6.76
N ILE A 73 1.18 10.78 8.06
CA ILE A 73 1.76 9.86 9.03
C ILE A 73 0.63 9.04 9.62
N LEU A 74 0.66 7.73 9.38
CA LEU A 74 -0.32 6.81 9.96
C LEU A 74 0.22 6.25 11.27
N PRO A 75 -0.61 6.19 12.33
CA PRO A 75 -0.17 5.64 13.62
C PRO A 75 0.33 4.22 13.52
N SER A 76 -0.33 3.37 12.72
CA SER A 76 0.12 2.01 12.48
C SER A 76 -0.51 1.42 11.23
N ILE A 77 0.25 0.54 10.57
CA ILE A 77 -0.25 -0.35 9.52
C ILE A 77 0.23 -1.75 9.87
N THR A 78 -0.66 -2.72 9.81
CA THR A 78 -0.33 -4.13 10.02
C THR A 78 -0.63 -4.92 8.75
N CYS A 79 0.40 -5.51 8.17
CA CYS A 79 0.31 -6.38 7.01
C CYS A 79 1.25 -7.57 7.22
N LEU A 80 0.86 -8.76 6.79
CA LEU A 80 1.72 -9.94 6.84
C LEU A 80 2.25 -10.21 8.26
N GLY A 81 1.43 -9.90 9.27
CA GLY A 81 1.82 -10.05 10.67
C GLY A 81 2.84 -9.03 11.17
N ILE A 82 3.18 -8.04 10.37
CA ILE A 82 4.16 -7.01 10.69
C ILE A 82 3.43 -5.69 10.90
N THR A 83 3.75 -5.00 11.99
CA THR A 83 3.20 -3.69 12.30
C THR A 83 4.30 -2.64 12.18
N ARG A 84 4.05 -1.62 11.36
CA ARG A 84 4.88 -0.42 11.29
C ARG A 84 4.15 0.72 11.95
N GLN A 85 4.81 1.39 12.89
CA GLN A 85 4.25 2.53 13.61
C GLN A 85 4.77 3.83 13.05
N ASN A 86 3.92 4.87 13.08
CA ASN A 86 4.27 6.21 12.61
C ASN A 86 4.89 6.20 11.21
N ILE A 87 4.28 5.43 10.33
CA ILE A 87 4.76 5.28 8.96
C ILE A 87 4.26 6.42 8.08
N GLU A 88 5.15 7.01 7.33
CA GLU A 88 4.77 7.98 6.31
C GLU A 88 4.23 7.24 5.09
N VAL A 89 3.08 7.68 4.59
CA VAL A 89 2.49 7.17 3.37
C VAL A 89 2.19 8.32 2.43
N SER A 90 2.39 8.10 1.15
CA SER A 90 2.00 9.05 0.12
C SER A 90 0.59 8.75 -0.35
N ALA A 91 -0.14 9.77 -0.80
CA ALA A 91 -1.47 9.59 -1.33
C ALA A 91 -1.72 10.54 -2.47
N TYR A 92 -2.34 10.03 -3.54
CA TYR A 92 -2.83 10.86 -4.63
C TYR A 92 -4.10 10.23 -5.22
N ASP A 93 -4.84 11.00 -5.99
CA ASP A 93 -6.09 10.53 -6.60
C ASP A 93 -5.77 9.64 -7.81
N PHE A 94 -5.90 8.34 -7.63
CA PHE A 94 -5.64 7.36 -8.69
C PHE A 94 -6.55 7.61 -9.91
N PHE A 95 -7.81 7.90 -9.67
CA PHE A 95 -8.77 8.12 -10.76
C PHE A 95 -8.40 9.32 -11.62
N ALA A 96 -7.89 10.40 -11.01
CA ALA A 96 -7.46 11.59 -11.73
C ALA A 96 -6.31 11.30 -12.70
N PHE A 97 -5.54 10.23 -12.47
CA PHE A 97 -4.44 9.79 -13.33
C PHE A 97 -4.79 8.55 -14.14
N ASN A 98 -6.08 8.29 -14.32
CA ASN A 98 -6.61 7.16 -15.10
C ASN A 98 -6.18 5.78 -14.57
N ILE A 99 -5.85 5.69 -13.28
CA ILE A 99 -5.53 4.42 -12.65
C ILE A 99 -6.85 3.81 -12.17
N VAL A 100 -7.27 2.74 -12.83
CA VAL A 100 -8.42 1.95 -12.43
C VAL A 100 -7.88 0.70 -11.74
N ALA A 101 -8.03 0.63 -10.43
CA ALA A 101 -7.46 -0.43 -9.62
C ALA A 101 -8.54 -1.06 -8.74
N ASP A 102 -8.41 -2.36 -8.52
CA ASP A 102 -9.22 -3.10 -7.55
C ASP A 102 -8.50 -3.26 -6.21
N PHE A 103 -7.60 -2.34 -5.92
CA PHE A 103 -6.88 -2.24 -4.65
C PHE A 103 -6.81 -0.77 -4.22
N ASP A 104 -6.57 -0.56 -2.94
CA ASP A 104 -6.67 0.77 -2.30
C ASP A 104 -5.35 1.53 -2.28
N GLY A 105 -4.29 0.87 -2.67
CA GLY A 105 -2.94 1.43 -2.72
C GLY A 105 -1.90 0.35 -2.94
N VAL A 106 -0.63 0.72 -2.81
CA VAL A 106 0.49 -0.20 -2.97
C VAL A 106 1.34 -0.23 -1.72
N LEU A 107 1.81 -1.43 -1.37
CA LEU A 107 2.74 -1.65 -0.27
C LEU A 107 4.15 -1.63 -0.84
N GLY A 108 4.92 -0.63 -0.47
CA GLY A 108 6.25 -0.39 -1.02
C GLY A 108 7.39 -0.95 -0.19
N LEU A 109 8.60 -0.70 -0.66
CA LEU A 109 9.81 -1.18 -0.02
C LEU A 109 10.02 -0.61 1.38
N ASP A 110 9.52 0.58 1.66
CA ASP A 110 9.60 1.20 2.99
C ASP A 110 8.93 0.35 4.07
N PHE A 111 7.81 -0.29 3.75
CA PHE A 111 7.16 -1.23 4.67
C PHE A 111 7.93 -2.55 4.75
N LEU A 112 8.47 -3.01 3.63
CA LEU A 112 9.09 -4.33 3.50
C LEU A 112 10.55 -4.35 3.93
N GLU A 113 11.11 -3.23 4.34
CA GLU A 113 12.50 -3.11 4.73
C GLU A 113 12.84 -4.07 5.89
N ASP A 114 14.02 -4.67 5.82
CA ASP A 114 14.52 -5.64 6.81
C ASP A 114 13.69 -6.91 6.93
N ILE A 115 12.86 -7.20 5.93
CA ILE A 115 12.05 -8.42 5.92
C ILE A 115 12.55 -9.36 4.84
N LYS A 116 12.71 -10.63 5.21
CA LYS A 116 12.90 -11.70 4.23
C LYS A 116 11.58 -12.40 4.02
N PHE A 117 11.10 -12.42 2.78
CA PHE A 117 9.84 -13.06 2.44
C PHE A 117 9.93 -13.80 1.12
N CYS A 118 9.09 -14.80 0.96
CA CYS A 118 8.95 -15.57 -0.26
C CYS A 118 7.51 -15.51 -0.75
N VAL A 119 7.34 -15.36 -2.05
CA VAL A 119 6.02 -15.36 -2.69
C VAL A 119 5.83 -16.68 -3.41
N ASP A 120 4.82 -17.43 -3.00
CA ASP A 120 4.43 -18.67 -3.65
C ASP A 120 3.18 -18.42 -4.49
N LEU A 121 3.36 -18.28 -5.79
CA LEU A 121 2.26 -18.00 -6.71
C LEU A 121 1.35 -19.23 -6.89
N LYS A 122 1.87 -20.42 -6.68
CA LYS A 122 1.09 -21.65 -6.83
C LYS A 122 0.11 -21.83 -5.69
N GLN A 123 0.58 -21.64 -4.46
CA GLN A 123 -0.24 -21.77 -3.26
C GLN A 123 -0.94 -20.47 -2.88
N LYS A 124 -0.59 -19.37 -3.53
CA LYS A 124 -1.08 -18.02 -3.21
C LYS A 124 -0.82 -17.65 -1.76
N GLU A 125 0.42 -17.81 -1.35
CA GLU A 125 0.88 -17.52 0.01
C GLU A 125 2.16 -16.70 -0.02
N ILE A 126 2.32 -15.87 1.00
CA ILE A 126 3.57 -15.18 1.30
C ILE A 126 4.09 -15.74 2.61
N THR A 127 5.35 -16.17 2.60
CA THR A 127 6.01 -16.68 3.80
C THR A 127 6.96 -15.63 4.33
N ILE A 128 6.82 -15.30 5.60
CA ILE A 128 7.71 -14.37 6.31
C ILE A 128 8.70 -15.21 7.13
N GLN A 129 9.95 -14.91 6.95
CA GLN A 129 11.03 -15.62 7.63
C GLN A 129 11.66 -14.81 8.75
#